data_045211294fa9f6b4b07e9c0b7909cf95
#
_entry.id   045211294fa9f6b4b07e9c0b7909cf95
#
_cell.length_a   1.000
_cell.length_b   1.000
_cell.length_c   1.000
_cell.angle_alpha   90.00
_cell.angle_beta   90.00
_cell.angle_gamma   90.00
#
_symmetry.space_group_name_H-M   'P 1'
#
loop_
_entity.id
_entity.type
_entity.pdbx_description
1 polymer ?
#
loop_
_entity_poly.entity_id
_entity_poly.type
_entity_poly.pdbx_seq_one_letter_code
_entity_poly.pdbx_strand_id
1 'polypeptide(L)'
;MLVETKAKVGVFAIALGAYLPQFPTLVPEFETQYDAFKKTIPDTVEMIDGGIVTTKELSMEAGDKFRAADEDLVILQLLTYATSYNMLPAVRDLNVPVVLVNVQKRKAPDYANTDTPKWLGELYACGAVGEMVADLERAGKRHAVITGVVEGGDAYVAKEIDEWCRAAQVRRRFRYTNIAQIGRPYPGMMDLYIDETNLYNRMGLYTKQFDWEKIWAIADPVTDEAAIRAKAEEILDTFDIEGGATVETVWDMAKYVVAFEEWVKKEDLGMVASHYDCLLYTSPSPRDRSVS
;
A
#
# COMPACT_ATOMS: atom_id res chain seq x y z
N MET A 1 2.29 2.91 -18.34
CA MET A 1 1.82 1.56 -17.92
C MET A 1 1.70 1.58 -16.40
N LEU A 2 0.59 1.19 -15.84
CA LEU A 2 0.52 0.97 -14.40
C LEU A 2 1.51 -0.16 -14.09
N VAL A 3 2.49 0.11 -13.24
CA VAL A 3 3.52 -0.88 -12.90
C VAL A 3 2.85 -2.02 -12.13
N GLU A 4 2.76 -3.18 -12.75
CA GLU A 4 2.25 -4.41 -12.11
C GLU A 4 3.34 -5.00 -11.21
N THR A 5 3.62 -4.34 -10.10
CA THR A 5 4.49 -4.90 -9.06
C THR A 5 3.67 -5.15 -7.81
N LYS A 6 3.84 -6.32 -7.22
CA LYS A 6 3.27 -6.60 -5.90
C LYS A 6 4.19 -5.99 -4.83
N ALA A 7 3.59 -5.37 -3.82
CA ALA A 7 4.33 -5.00 -2.62
C ALA A 7 4.89 -6.24 -1.95
N LYS A 8 6.06 -6.12 -1.38
CA LYS A 8 6.71 -7.19 -0.64
C LYS A 8 6.49 -6.98 0.85
N VAL A 9 5.94 -8.00 1.49
CA VAL A 9 5.56 -7.94 2.90
C VAL A 9 6.32 -9.02 3.66
N GLY A 10 7.24 -8.60 4.51
CA GLY A 10 7.93 -9.50 5.43
C GLY A 10 6.96 -9.96 6.51
N VAL A 11 6.83 -11.27 6.70
CA VAL A 11 5.94 -11.86 7.71
C VAL A 11 6.74 -12.80 8.58
N PHE A 12 6.65 -12.65 9.89
CA PHE A 12 7.27 -13.56 10.84
C PHE A 12 6.48 -13.60 12.14
N ALA A 13 6.74 -14.63 12.95
CA ALA A 13 6.14 -14.74 14.27
C ALA A 13 7.23 -14.85 15.34
N ILE A 14 6.94 -14.43 16.58
CA ILE A 14 7.88 -14.55 17.69
C ILE A 14 7.30 -15.38 18.84
N ALA A 15 8.20 -16.14 19.47
CA ALA A 15 7.94 -16.87 20.71
C ALA A 15 9.22 -16.95 21.55
N LEU A 16 9.11 -17.05 22.87
CA LEU A 16 10.27 -17.21 23.73
C LEU A 16 10.82 -18.62 23.65
N GLY A 17 12.04 -18.78 23.10
CA GLY A 17 12.69 -20.08 22.95
C GLY A 17 12.85 -20.87 24.24
N ALA A 18 13.00 -20.18 25.37
CA ALA A 18 13.12 -20.85 26.70
C ALA A 18 11.86 -21.64 27.12
N TYR A 19 10.70 -21.38 26.56
CA TYR A 19 9.48 -22.12 26.84
C TYR A 19 9.44 -23.49 26.14
N LEU A 20 10.05 -23.61 24.97
CA LEU A 20 9.90 -24.78 24.10
C LEU A 20 10.45 -26.09 24.72
N PRO A 21 11.63 -26.11 25.36
CA PRO A 21 12.10 -27.31 26.07
C PRO A 21 11.25 -27.68 27.27
N GLN A 22 10.63 -26.69 27.94
CA GLN A 22 9.81 -26.92 29.13
C GLN A 22 8.40 -27.39 28.75
N PHE A 23 7.88 -26.92 27.60
CA PHE A 23 6.54 -27.19 27.11
C PHE A 23 6.59 -27.60 25.64
N PRO A 24 7.04 -28.82 25.28
CA PRO A 24 7.22 -29.24 23.87
C PRO A 24 5.95 -29.21 23.04
N THR A 25 4.78 -29.23 23.65
CA THR A 25 3.47 -29.16 23.00
C THR A 25 3.23 -27.79 22.36
N LEU A 26 3.97 -26.75 22.76
CA LEU A 26 3.88 -25.41 22.14
C LEU A 26 4.42 -25.37 20.70
N VAL A 27 5.36 -26.24 20.34
CA VAL A 27 5.96 -26.22 19.00
C VAL A 27 4.90 -26.44 17.91
N PRO A 28 4.19 -27.59 17.88
CA PRO A 28 3.15 -27.82 16.87
C PRO A 28 1.97 -26.85 16.98
N GLU A 29 1.69 -26.35 18.17
CA GLU A 29 0.65 -25.33 18.37
C GLU A 29 1.04 -24.01 17.67
N PHE A 30 2.27 -23.53 17.85
CA PHE A 30 2.77 -22.31 17.20
C PHE A 30 2.89 -22.45 15.68
N GLU A 31 3.33 -23.61 15.20
CA GLU A 31 3.35 -23.90 13.75
C GLU A 31 1.95 -23.82 13.16
N THR A 32 0.96 -24.43 13.82
CA THR A 32 -0.44 -24.37 13.38
C THR A 32 -0.99 -22.96 13.37
N GLN A 33 -0.71 -22.17 14.40
CA GLN A 33 -1.16 -20.76 14.48
C GLN A 33 -0.48 -19.89 13.41
N TYR A 34 0.81 -20.06 13.20
CA TYR A 34 1.54 -19.30 12.20
C TYR A 34 1.12 -19.64 10.77
N ASP A 35 0.88 -20.93 10.48
CA ASP A 35 0.36 -21.36 9.19
C ASP A 35 -1.05 -20.82 8.92
N ALA A 36 -1.88 -20.74 9.94
CA ALA A 36 -3.18 -20.10 9.84
C ALA A 36 -3.05 -18.58 9.61
N PHE A 37 -2.12 -17.94 10.30
CA PHE A 37 -1.86 -16.51 10.16
C PHE A 37 -1.36 -16.14 8.77
N LYS A 38 -0.42 -16.89 8.21
CA LYS A 38 0.06 -16.66 6.83
C LYS A 38 -1.06 -16.64 5.79
N LYS A 39 -2.12 -17.40 6.02
CA LYS A 39 -3.30 -17.43 5.12
C LYS A 39 -4.16 -16.16 5.21
N THR A 40 -3.96 -15.30 6.20
CA THR A 40 -4.65 -14.01 6.30
C THR A 40 -3.98 -12.93 5.46
N ILE A 41 -2.75 -13.15 5.01
CA ILE A 41 -2.04 -12.23 4.12
C ILE A 41 -2.65 -12.36 2.72
N PRO A 42 -3.16 -11.26 2.12
CA PRO A 42 -3.82 -11.32 0.83
C PRO A 42 -2.82 -11.64 -0.31
N ASP A 43 -3.29 -12.30 -1.34
CA ASP A 43 -2.50 -12.66 -2.53
C ASP A 43 -2.17 -11.45 -3.43
N THR A 44 -2.73 -10.29 -3.13
CA THR A 44 -2.41 -9.01 -3.77
C THR A 44 -0.99 -8.52 -3.47
N VAL A 45 -0.33 -9.08 -2.46
CA VAL A 45 1.07 -8.81 -2.10
C VAL A 45 1.94 -10.07 -2.23
N GLU A 46 3.25 -9.88 -2.30
CA GLU A 46 4.25 -10.96 -2.24
C GLU A 46 4.70 -11.11 -0.78
N MET A 47 4.36 -12.24 -0.16
CA MET A 47 4.77 -12.54 1.22
C MET A 47 6.20 -13.08 1.25
N ILE A 48 7.05 -12.51 2.09
CA ILE A 48 8.41 -12.99 2.40
C ILE A 48 8.37 -13.63 3.79
N ASP A 49 8.43 -14.96 3.84
CA ASP A 49 8.32 -15.73 5.09
C ASP A 49 9.62 -15.70 5.90
N GLY A 50 9.58 -15.03 7.04
CA GLY A 50 10.67 -14.97 8.02
C GLY A 50 10.65 -16.14 9.03
N GLY A 51 9.57 -16.92 9.09
CA GLY A 51 9.42 -18.06 9.98
C GLY A 51 9.03 -17.69 11.41
N ILE A 52 9.11 -18.69 12.30
CA ILE A 52 8.92 -18.52 13.75
C ILE A 52 10.27 -18.25 14.39
N VAL A 53 10.42 -17.06 14.94
CA VAL A 53 11.67 -16.57 15.53
C VAL A 53 11.63 -16.77 17.04
N THR A 54 12.53 -17.63 17.53
CA THR A 54 12.65 -17.98 18.95
C THR A 54 14.00 -17.61 19.54
N THR A 55 14.95 -17.16 18.71
CA THR A 55 16.28 -16.73 19.14
C THR A 55 16.69 -15.46 18.39
N LYS A 56 17.73 -14.79 18.87
CA LYS A 56 18.34 -13.61 18.25
C LYS A 56 18.87 -13.94 16.85
N GLU A 57 19.48 -15.11 16.67
CA GLU A 57 20.07 -15.54 15.40
C GLU A 57 18.99 -15.71 14.33
N LEU A 58 17.87 -16.38 14.65
CA LEU A 58 16.72 -16.49 13.75
C LEU A 58 16.12 -15.12 13.41
N SER A 59 16.13 -14.18 14.37
CA SER A 59 15.70 -12.79 14.10
C SER A 59 16.61 -12.10 13.10
N MET A 60 17.92 -12.29 13.19
CA MET A 60 18.88 -11.76 12.21
C MET A 60 18.68 -12.36 10.82
N GLU A 61 18.49 -13.69 10.74
CA GLU A 61 18.23 -14.39 9.48
C GLU A 61 16.93 -13.89 8.80
N ALA A 62 15.87 -13.67 9.58
CA ALA A 62 14.64 -13.07 9.05
C ALA A 62 14.90 -11.65 8.52
N GLY A 63 15.67 -10.83 9.24
CA GLY A 63 16.06 -9.50 8.81
C GLY A 63 16.88 -9.50 7.51
N ASP A 64 17.79 -10.47 7.33
CA ASP A 64 18.57 -10.63 6.11
C ASP A 64 17.67 -10.96 4.90
N LYS A 65 16.68 -11.86 5.08
CA LYS A 65 15.69 -12.15 4.04
C LYS A 65 14.90 -10.91 3.65
N PHE A 66 14.43 -10.14 4.64
CA PHE A 66 13.63 -8.94 4.41
C PHE A 66 14.44 -7.87 3.66
N ARG A 67 15.67 -7.58 4.09
CA ARG A 67 16.55 -6.65 3.38
C ARG A 67 16.83 -7.07 1.94
N ALA A 68 17.11 -8.36 1.72
CA ALA A 68 17.37 -8.88 0.37
C ALA A 68 16.14 -8.78 -0.55
N ALA A 69 14.95 -8.83 0.02
CA ALA A 69 13.70 -8.71 -0.72
C ALA A 69 13.32 -7.26 -1.06
N ASP A 70 13.89 -6.25 -0.39
CA ASP A 70 13.46 -4.83 -0.49
C ASP A 70 11.98 -4.69 -0.19
N GLU A 71 11.57 -5.10 1.03
CA GLU A 71 10.16 -5.10 1.45
C GLU A 71 9.59 -3.69 1.66
N ASP A 72 8.26 -3.61 1.65
CA ASP A 72 7.48 -2.38 1.82
C ASP A 72 6.79 -2.29 3.18
N LEU A 73 6.66 -3.42 3.87
CA LEU A 73 5.97 -3.59 5.14
C LEU A 73 6.52 -4.83 5.86
N VAL A 74 6.54 -4.79 7.18
CA VAL A 74 6.76 -6.00 8.00
C VAL A 74 5.55 -6.22 8.91
N ILE A 75 5.04 -7.45 8.94
CA ILE A 75 3.96 -7.89 9.83
C ILE A 75 4.49 -8.96 10.77
N LEU A 76 4.36 -8.71 12.06
CA LEU A 76 4.83 -9.58 13.14
C LEU A 76 3.66 -10.14 13.90
N GLN A 77 3.51 -11.46 13.92
CA GLN A 77 2.58 -12.14 14.81
C GLN A 77 3.22 -12.42 16.17
N LEU A 78 2.54 -12.06 17.23
CA LEU A 78 2.90 -12.45 18.60
C LEU A 78 2.21 -13.78 18.93
N LEU A 79 3.00 -14.87 19.10
CA LEU A 79 2.45 -16.19 19.45
C LEU A 79 2.31 -16.36 20.97
N THR A 80 3.27 -15.82 21.71
CA THR A 80 3.32 -15.77 23.17
C THR A 80 4.24 -14.63 23.59
N TYR A 81 4.54 -14.49 24.88
CA TYR A 81 5.61 -13.59 25.30
C TYR A 81 6.93 -13.97 24.63
N ALA A 82 7.68 -12.98 24.24
CA ALA A 82 9.05 -13.08 23.76
C ALA A 82 9.82 -11.82 24.13
N THR A 83 11.14 -11.91 24.22
CA THR A 83 11.99 -10.74 24.43
C THR A 83 12.20 -9.96 23.11
N SER A 84 12.53 -8.68 23.19
CA SER A 84 12.77 -7.83 22.04
C SER A 84 13.91 -8.28 21.12
N TYR A 85 14.82 -9.12 21.58
CA TYR A 85 15.80 -9.79 20.73
C TYR A 85 15.19 -10.70 19.67
N ASN A 86 13.96 -11.13 19.84
CA ASN A 86 13.24 -11.91 18.84
C ASN A 86 12.66 -11.04 17.73
N MET A 87 12.52 -9.73 17.94
CA MET A 87 11.95 -8.80 16.98
C MET A 87 12.99 -7.81 16.41
N LEU A 88 13.69 -7.10 17.30
CA LEU A 88 14.45 -5.92 16.92
C LEU A 88 15.55 -6.19 15.87
N PRO A 89 16.32 -7.28 15.92
CA PRO A 89 17.30 -7.60 14.88
C PRO A 89 16.68 -7.79 13.50
N ALA A 90 15.45 -8.34 13.42
CA ALA A 90 14.76 -8.54 12.15
C ALA A 90 14.38 -7.23 11.46
N VAL A 91 14.08 -6.17 12.24
CA VAL A 91 13.57 -4.90 11.72
C VAL A 91 14.55 -3.74 11.84
N ARG A 92 15.69 -3.93 12.50
CA ARG A 92 16.67 -2.89 12.83
C ARG A 92 17.07 -2.02 11.63
N ASP A 93 17.47 -2.68 10.54
CA ASP A 93 18.05 -2.03 9.37
C ASP A 93 17.01 -1.70 8.28
N LEU A 94 15.72 -1.88 8.57
CA LEU A 94 14.62 -1.64 7.64
C LEU A 94 14.02 -0.24 7.86
N ASN A 95 13.65 0.42 6.77
CA ASN A 95 12.96 1.73 6.81
C ASN A 95 11.51 1.59 6.32
N VAL A 96 10.79 0.62 6.87
CA VAL A 96 9.39 0.35 6.56
C VAL A 96 8.58 0.27 7.85
N PRO A 97 7.25 0.44 7.80
CA PRO A 97 6.40 0.21 8.97
C PRO A 97 6.48 -1.22 9.47
N VAL A 98 6.34 -1.38 10.78
CA VAL A 98 6.23 -2.68 11.46
C VAL A 98 4.86 -2.78 12.11
N VAL A 99 4.07 -3.75 11.72
CA VAL A 99 2.73 -4.01 12.30
C VAL A 99 2.81 -5.20 13.22
N LEU A 100 2.56 -4.97 14.51
CA LEU A 100 2.47 -6.04 15.51
C LEU A 100 1.04 -6.56 15.54
N VAL A 101 0.87 -7.84 15.29
CA VAL A 101 -0.43 -8.51 15.35
C VAL A 101 -0.52 -9.31 16.63
N ASN A 102 -1.20 -8.73 17.60
CA ASN A 102 -1.49 -9.30 18.92
C ASN A 102 -2.85 -10.01 18.87
N VAL A 103 -2.86 -11.24 18.37
CA VAL A 103 -4.08 -12.05 18.29
C VAL A 103 -3.98 -13.21 19.26
N GLN A 104 -4.96 -13.32 20.14
CA GLN A 104 -5.10 -14.44 21.06
C GLN A 104 -5.94 -15.54 20.40
N LYS A 105 -5.65 -16.80 20.72
CA LYS A 105 -6.40 -17.92 20.18
C LYS A 105 -7.84 -17.92 20.68
N ARG A 106 -8.07 -17.56 21.96
CA ARG A 106 -9.37 -17.61 22.63
C ARG A 106 -9.86 -16.24 23.10
N LYS A 107 -11.17 -16.07 23.12
CA LYS A 107 -11.83 -14.83 23.60
C LYS A 107 -11.70 -14.63 25.09
N ALA A 108 -11.72 -15.71 25.85
CA ALA A 108 -11.65 -15.68 27.30
C ALA A 108 -10.89 -16.90 27.85
N PRO A 109 -10.19 -16.76 28.98
CA PRO A 109 -9.59 -17.90 29.68
C PRO A 109 -10.66 -18.78 30.31
N ASP A 110 -10.49 -20.10 30.17
CA ASP A 110 -11.20 -21.09 30.94
C ASP A 110 -10.29 -21.53 32.10
N TYR A 111 -10.36 -20.82 33.21
CA TYR A 111 -9.44 -21.04 34.35
C TYR A 111 -9.47 -22.45 34.90
N ALA A 112 -10.58 -23.17 34.77
CA ALA A 112 -10.72 -24.54 35.25
C ALA A 112 -9.93 -25.56 34.40
N ASN A 113 -9.76 -25.24 33.09
CA ASN A 113 -9.15 -26.15 32.11
C ASN A 113 -7.92 -25.56 31.43
N THR A 114 -7.38 -24.43 31.90
CA THR A 114 -6.18 -23.78 31.37
C THR A 114 -4.98 -24.10 32.25
N ASP A 115 -4.13 -24.99 31.79
CA ASP A 115 -2.80 -25.21 32.31
C ASP A 115 -1.76 -24.22 31.77
N THR A 116 -0.50 -24.31 32.21
CA THR A 116 0.55 -23.40 31.78
C THR A 116 0.81 -23.44 30.27
N PRO A 117 0.94 -24.60 29.59
CA PRO A 117 1.10 -24.65 28.14
C PRO A 117 -0.05 -23.98 27.39
N LYS A 118 -1.29 -24.23 27.78
CA LYS A 118 -2.46 -23.58 27.19
C LYS A 118 -2.47 -22.06 27.40
N TRP A 119 -2.12 -21.63 28.62
CA TRP A 119 -1.98 -20.20 28.91
C TRP A 119 -0.98 -19.55 27.94
N LEU A 120 0.22 -20.12 27.85
CA LEU A 120 1.29 -19.59 27.01
C LEU A 120 0.93 -19.63 25.52
N GLY A 121 0.30 -20.68 25.05
CA GLY A 121 -0.01 -20.87 23.62
C GLY A 121 -1.32 -20.23 23.15
N GLU A 122 -2.28 -19.96 24.04
CA GLU A 122 -3.62 -19.54 23.65
C GLU A 122 -4.00 -18.12 24.11
N LEU A 123 -3.34 -17.59 25.15
CA LEU A 123 -3.78 -16.39 25.86
C LEU A 123 -2.69 -15.34 26.09
N TYR A 124 -1.41 -15.68 25.89
CA TYR A 124 -0.31 -14.85 26.34
C TYR A 124 0.45 -14.10 25.23
N ALA A 125 -0.14 -13.97 24.04
CA ALA A 125 0.40 -13.13 22.97
C ALA A 125 0.58 -11.66 23.44
N CYS A 126 -0.36 -11.15 24.22
CA CYS A 126 -0.32 -9.77 24.73
C CYS A 126 0.87 -9.47 25.65
N GLY A 127 1.50 -10.49 26.24
CA GLY A 127 2.63 -10.31 27.17
C GLY A 127 3.84 -9.60 26.56
N ALA A 128 4.01 -9.66 25.23
CA ALA A 128 5.13 -9.05 24.54
C ALA A 128 4.83 -7.62 24.03
N VAL A 129 3.57 -7.20 23.93
CA VAL A 129 3.17 -5.95 23.26
C VAL A 129 3.87 -4.73 23.82
N GLY A 130 3.84 -4.54 25.13
CA GLY A 130 4.40 -3.35 25.77
C GLY A 130 5.91 -3.21 25.55
N GLU A 131 6.66 -4.32 25.64
CA GLU A 131 8.09 -4.35 25.37
C GLU A 131 8.39 -4.03 23.90
N MET A 132 7.70 -4.70 22.97
CA MET A 132 7.92 -4.51 21.53
C MET A 132 7.63 -3.08 21.07
N VAL A 133 6.53 -2.48 21.54
CA VAL A 133 6.17 -1.09 21.23
C VAL A 133 7.21 -0.13 21.77
N ALA A 134 7.61 -0.28 23.04
CA ALA A 134 8.61 0.59 23.65
C ALA A 134 9.95 0.56 22.89
N ASP A 135 10.36 -0.62 22.43
CA ASP A 135 11.61 -0.76 21.69
C ASP A 135 11.53 -0.23 20.26
N LEU A 136 10.41 -0.40 19.57
CA LEU A 136 10.18 0.20 18.25
C LEU A 136 10.18 1.74 18.34
N GLU A 137 9.54 2.31 19.36
CA GLU A 137 9.55 3.76 19.58
C GLU A 137 10.97 4.28 19.84
N ARG A 138 11.72 3.65 20.76
CA ARG A 138 13.11 4.03 21.05
C ARG A 138 14.04 3.88 19.84
N ALA A 139 13.78 2.89 18.98
CA ALA A 139 14.49 2.68 17.73
C ALA A 139 14.03 3.62 16.59
N GLY A 140 13.05 4.49 16.83
CA GLY A 140 12.50 5.41 15.81
C GLY A 140 11.78 4.71 14.68
N LYS A 141 11.23 3.49 14.92
CA LYS A 141 10.51 2.71 13.91
C LYS A 141 9.03 3.07 13.88
N ARG A 142 8.52 3.34 12.69
CA ARG A 142 7.06 3.50 12.50
C ARG A 142 6.40 2.14 12.75
N HIS A 143 5.38 2.13 13.58
CA HIS A 143 4.71 0.90 13.93
C HIS A 143 3.22 1.10 14.19
N ALA A 144 2.48 0.00 14.19
CA ALA A 144 1.08 -0.09 14.62
C ALA A 144 0.87 -1.42 15.35
N VAL A 145 -0.22 -1.49 16.12
CA VAL A 145 -0.63 -2.71 16.82
C VAL A 145 -2.05 -3.04 16.43
N ILE A 146 -2.26 -4.27 15.95
CA ILE A 146 -3.58 -4.85 15.70
C ILE A 146 -3.86 -5.85 16.81
N THR A 147 -4.96 -5.67 17.51
CA THR A 147 -5.35 -6.59 18.60
C THR A 147 -6.67 -7.27 18.29
N GLY A 148 -6.75 -8.57 18.51
CA GLY A 148 -7.95 -9.34 18.24
C GLY A 148 -7.89 -10.78 18.72
N VAL A 149 -8.80 -11.61 18.20
CA VAL A 149 -9.01 -12.98 18.58
C VAL A 149 -9.12 -13.87 17.35
N VAL A 150 -8.48 -15.05 17.37
CA VAL A 150 -8.59 -16.02 16.27
C VAL A 150 -9.88 -16.84 16.35
N GLU A 151 -10.35 -17.18 17.56
CA GLU A 151 -11.52 -18.01 17.79
C GLU A 151 -12.80 -17.40 17.17
N GLY A 152 -13.38 -18.11 16.21
CA GLY A 152 -14.57 -17.69 15.49
C GLY A 152 -14.32 -16.71 14.34
N GLY A 153 -13.05 -16.42 14.05
CA GLY A 153 -12.62 -15.42 13.07
C GLY A 153 -12.76 -13.99 13.62
N ASP A 154 -11.90 -13.10 13.18
CA ASP A 154 -11.96 -11.67 13.54
C ASP A 154 -11.91 -10.82 12.27
N ALA A 155 -13.09 -10.33 11.88
CA ALA A 155 -13.23 -9.50 10.68
C ALA A 155 -12.44 -8.19 10.79
N TYR A 156 -12.25 -7.66 12.01
CA TYR A 156 -11.44 -6.46 12.23
C TYR A 156 -9.96 -6.73 11.94
N VAL A 157 -9.41 -7.82 12.49
CA VAL A 157 -8.00 -8.19 12.25
C VAL A 157 -7.73 -8.41 10.78
N ALA A 158 -8.61 -9.15 10.08
CA ALA A 158 -8.47 -9.42 8.65
C ALA A 158 -8.53 -8.12 7.82
N LYS A 159 -9.44 -7.22 8.16
CA LYS A 159 -9.58 -5.92 7.51
C LYS A 159 -8.32 -5.05 7.71
N GLU A 160 -7.82 -4.94 8.92
CA GLU A 160 -6.62 -4.13 9.23
C GLU A 160 -5.39 -4.67 8.48
N ILE A 161 -5.20 -5.99 8.45
CA ILE A 161 -4.10 -6.61 7.69
C ILE A 161 -4.23 -6.28 6.19
N ASP A 162 -5.43 -6.39 5.60
CA ASP A 162 -5.66 -6.04 4.20
C ASP A 162 -5.37 -4.56 3.94
N GLU A 163 -5.82 -3.65 4.80
CA GLU A 163 -5.58 -2.21 4.67
C GLU A 163 -4.08 -1.87 4.71
N TRP A 164 -3.31 -2.50 5.60
CA TRP A 164 -1.86 -2.33 5.65
C TRP A 164 -1.18 -2.88 4.38
N CYS A 165 -1.60 -4.04 3.88
CA CYS A 165 -1.09 -4.60 2.64
C CYS A 165 -1.43 -3.70 1.44
N ARG A 166 -2.63 -3.12 1.38
CA ARG A 166 -3.01 -2.14 0.35
C ARG A 166 -2.18 -0.86 0.43
N ALA A 167 -1.92 -0.35 1.65
CA ALA A 167 -1.04 0.80 1.83
C ALA A 167 0.40 0.52 1.37
N ALA A 168 0.93 -0.67 1.67
CA ALA A 168 2.21 -1.13 1.16
C ALA A 168 2.23 -1.20 -0.37
N GLN A 169 1.14 -1.69 -0.99
CA GLN A 169 0.98 -1.74 -2.44
C GLN A 169 0.99 -0.33 -3.07
N VAL A 170 0.34 0.65 -2.44
CA VAL A 170 0.39 2.06 -2.90
C VAL A 170 1.82 2.59 -2.83
N ARG A 171 2.51 2.38 -1.69
CA ARG A 171 3.91 2.80 -1.54
C ARG A 171 4.82 2.17 -2.61
N ARG A 172 4.66 0.88 -2.89
CA ARG A 172 5.43 0.16 -3.92
C ARG A 172 5.20 0.76 -5.29
N ARG A 173 3.94 1.01 -5.66
CA ARG A 173 3.60 1.61 -6.94
C ARG A 173 4.18 3.01 -7.11
N PHE A 174 4.15 3.83 -6.06
CA PHE A 174 4.72 5.19 -6.11
C PHE A 174 6.20 5.19 -6.46
N ARG A 175 6.99 4.26 -5.95
CA ARG A 175 8.44 4.15 -6.25
C ARG A 175 8.76 3.91 -7.73
N TYR A 176 7.78 3.48 -8.51
CA TYR A 176 7.94 3.15 -9.93
C TYR A 176 6.98 3.93 -10.83
N THR A 177 6.35 4.98 -10.31
CA THR A 177 5.33 5.75 -11.01
C THR A 177 5.92 7.07 -11.52
N ASN A 178 5.70 7.35 -12.81
CA ASN A 178 5.90 8.67 -13.36
C ASN A 178 4.63 9.50 -13.20
N ILE A 179 4.77 10.75 -12.78
CA ILE A 179 3.68 11.74 -12.73
C ILE A 179 3.84 12.72 -13.86
N ALA A 180 2.80 12.90 -14.68
CA ALA A 180 2.75 14.06 -15.55
C ALA A 180 2.28 15.28 -14.75
N GLN A 181 3.05 16.36 -14.80
CA GLN A 181 2.63 17.67 -14.36
C GLN A 181 2.39 18.53 -15.59
N ILE A 182 1.14 18.94 -15.82
CA ILE A 182 0.74 19.71 -16.98
C ILE A 182 0.55 21.17 -16.59
N GLY A 183 1.19 22.06 -17.35
CA GLY A 183 1.14 23.50 -17.11
C GLY A 183 2.10 23.96 -16.02
N ARG A 184 1.90 25.19 -15.56
CA ARG A 184 2.76 25.85 -14.55
C ARG A 184 1.91 26.41 -13.42
N PRO A 185 2.50 26.51 -12.19
CA PRO A 185 1.83 27.17 -11.09
C PRO A 185 1.42 28.59 -11.44
N TYR A 186 0.27 29.04 -10.94
CA TYR A 186 -0.16 30.41 -11.11
C TYR A 186 0.85 31.37 -10.45
N PRO A 187 1.28 32.44 -11.14
CA PRO A 187 2.25 33.36 -10.59
C PRO A 187 1.79 33.96 -9.25
N GLY A 188 2.64 33.86 -8.23
CA GLY A 188 2.36 34.39 -6.90
C GLY A 188 1.69 33.40 -5.92
N MET A 189 1.17 32.27 -6.39
CA MET A 189 0.66 31.20 -5.52
C MET A 189 1.82 30.28 -5.12
N MET A 190 2.56 30.65 -4.10
CA MET A 190 3.80 29.95 -3.69
C MET A 190 3.54 28.57 -3.10
N ASP A 191 2.33 28.32 -2.61
CA ASP A 191 1.85 27.04 -2.10
C ASP A 191 1.68 25.96 -3.18
N LEU A 192 1.60 26.37 -4.46
CA LEU A 192 1.51 25.44 -5.60
C LEU A 192 2.87 24.92 -6.10
N TYR A 193 3.97 25.48 -5.59
CA TYR A 193 5.31 25.01 -5.94
C TYR A 193 5.68 23.80 -5.10
N ILE A 194 6.22 22.78 -5.74
CA ILE A 194 6.68 21.57 -5.07
C ILE A 194 8.20 21.43 -5.18
N ASP A 195 8.79 20.86 -4.15
CA ASP A 195 10.18 20.41 -4.18
C ASP A 195 10.20 18.96 -4.75
N GLU A 196 10.52 18.83 -6.03
CA GLU A 196 10.58 17.56 -6.73
C GLU A 196 11.62 16.61 -6.13
N THR A 197 12.73 17.14 -5.62
CA THR A 197 13.77 16.35 -4.94
C THR A 197 13.23 15.72 -3.68
N ASN A 198 12.47 16.48 -2.88
CA ASN A 198 11.86 16.00 -1.65
C ASN A 198 10.73 14.99 -1.96
N LEU A 199 9.93 15.26 -3.01
CA LEU A 199 8.89 14.33 -3.47
C LEU A 199 9.49 12.99 -3.87
N TYR A 200 10.54 13.01 -4.69
CA TYR A 200 11.23 11.80 -5.12
C TYR A 200 11.87 11.04 -3.93
N ASN A 201 12.56 11.75 -3.04
CA ASN A 201 13.20 11.14 -1.88
C ASN A 201 12.21 10.47 -0.92
N ARG A 202 11.04 11.08 -0.71
CA ARG A 202 10.03 10.55 0.22
C ARG A 202 9.13 9.47 -0.37
N MET A 203 8.75 9.61 -1.64
CA MET A 203 7.71 8.80 -2.27
C MET A 203 8.22 7.99 -3.47
N GLY A 204 9.38 8.35 -4.03
CA GLY A 204 9.94 7.71 -5.22
C GLY A 204 9.28 8.17 -6.52
N LEU A 205 8.38 9.15 -6.47
CA LEU A 205 7.65 9.64 -7.63
C LEU A 205 8.55 10.49 -8.53
N TYR A 206 8.58 10.15 -9.82
CA TYR A 206 9.31 10.92 -10.83
C TYR A 206 8.36 11.82 -11.60
N THR A 207 8.62 13.14 -11.60
CA THR A 207 7.79 14.13 -12.25
C THR A 207 8.27 14.42 -13.67
N LYS A 208 7.37 14.28 -14.65
CA LYS A 208 7.56 14.69 -16.04
C LYS A 208 6.76 15.96 -16.30
N GLN A 209 7.43 17.03 -16.74
CA GLN A 209 6.78 18.32 -17.03
C GLN A 209 6.27 18.35 -18.47
N PHE A 210 5.03 18.80 -18.67
CA PHE A 210 4.40 18.97 -19.96
C PHE A 210 3.75 20.34 -20.07
N ASP A 211 3.93 20.99 -21.23
CA ASP A 211 3.22 22.23 -21.58
C ASP A 211 1.85 21.90 -22.19
N TRP A 212 0.86 22.74 -21.93
CA TRP A 212 -0.50 22.55 -22.43
C TRP A 212 -0.58 22.48 -23.97
N GLU A 213 0.23 23.23 -24.69
CA GLU A 213 0.28 23.20 -26.16
C GLU A 213 0.57 21.77 -26.68
N LYS A 214 1.47 21.04 -26.02
CA LYS A 214 1.74 19.65 -26.39
C LYS A 214 0.55 18.73 -26.07
N ILE A 215 -0.14 18.98 -24.98
CA ILE A 215 -1.30 18.17 -24.59
C ILE A 215 -2.47 18.43 -25.53
N TRP A 216 -2.69 19.66 -25.95
CA TRP A 216 -3.73 19.98 -26.95
C TRP A 216 -3.49 19.31 -28.30
N ALA A 217 -2.25 19.16 -28.70
CA ALA A 217 -1.87 18.55 -29.97
C ALA A 217 -1.95 17.02 -29.98
N ILE A 218 -2.13 16.33 -28.84
CA ILE A 218 -2.18 14.86 -28.83
C ILE A 218 -3.40 14.29 -29.57
N ALA A 219 -4.49 15.04 -29.67
CA ALA A 219 -5.69 14.62 -30.38
C ALA A 219 -5.60 14.75 -31.91
N ASP A 220 -4.69 15.56 -32.43
CA ASP A 220 -4.59 15.84 -33.88
C ASP A 220 -4.35 14.54 -34.70
N PRO A 221 -3.42 13.64 -34.33
CA PRO A 221 -3.15 12.43 -35.08
C PRO A 221 -4.19 11.33 -34.93
N VAL A 222 -5.17 11.47 -34.02
CA VAL A 222 -6.16 10.40 -33.78
C VAL A 222 -7.19 10.40 -34.92
N THR A 223 -7.20 9.33 -35.70
CA THR A 223 -8.07 9.12 -36.85
C THR A 223 -8.92 7.85 -36.76
N ASP A 224 -8.81 7.08 -35.70
CA ASP A 224 -9.64 5.87 -35.49
C ASP A 224 -11.06 6.25 -35.06
N GLU A 225 -11.92 6.43 -36.06
CA GLU A 225 -13.33 6.80 -35.86
C GLU A 225 -14.10 5.73 -35.05
N ALA A 226 -13.71 4.45 -35.14
CA ALA A 226 -14.37 3.39 -34.40
C ALA A 226 -14.05 3.49 -32.90
N ALA A 227 -12.79 3.75 -32.56
CA ALA A 227 -12.37 3.97 -31.18
C ALA A 227 -13.01 5.25 -30.59
N ILE A 228 -13.08 6.34 -31.37
CA ILE A 228 -13.73 7.59 -30.94
C ILE A 228 -15.23 7.34 -30.68
N ARG A 229 -15.92 6.64 -31.57
CA ARG A 229 -17.35 6.33 -31.43
C ARG A 229 -17.61 5.47 -30.18
N ALA A 230 -16.84 4.40 -29.99
CA ALA A 230 -16.97 3.54 -28.82
C ALA A 230 -16.77 4.33 -27.52
N LYS A 231 -15.80 5.27 -27.49
CA LYS A 231 -15.58 6.13 -26.33
C LYS A 231 -16.69 7.15 -26.12
N ALA A 232 -17.26 7.69 -27.19
CA ALA A 232 -18.43 8.57 -27.11
C ALA A 232 -19.65 7.86 -26.53
N GLU A 233 -19.90 6.63 -26.96
CA GLU A 233 -20.98 5.78 -26.43
C GLU A 233 -20.73 5.45 -24.93
N GLU A 234 -19.49 5.12 -24.55
CA GLU A 234 -19.10 4.88 -23.15
C GLU A 234 -19.36 6.13 -22.28
N ILE A 235 -19.02 7.33 -22.76
CA ILE A 235 -19.26 8.58 -22.05
C ILE A 235 -20.76 8.79 -21.83
N LEU A 236 -21.59 8.58 -22.87
CA LEU A 236 -23.04 8.75 -22.80
C LEU A 236 -23.71 7.72 -21.89
N ASP A 237 -23.16 6.50 -21.79
CA ASP A 237 -23.66 5.45 -20.90
C ASP A 237 -23.24 5.66 -19.43
N THR A 238 -22.05 6.24 -19.24
CA THR A 238 -21.46 6.40 -17.90
C THR A 238 -21.98 7.65 -17.16
N PHE A 239 -22.28 8.73 -17.89
CA PHE A 239 -22.65 10.01 -17.32
C PHE A 239 -24.09 10.38 -17.64
N ASP A 240 -24.82 10.88 -16.66
CA ASP A 240 -26.13 11.50 -16.84
C ASP A 240 -25.92 12.91 -17.40
N ILE A 241 -26.09 13.05 -18.72
CA ILE A 241 -25.80 14.31 -19.44
C ILE A 241 -27.12 15.00 -19.75
N GLU A 242 -27.35 16.14 -19.11
CA GLU A 242 -28.50 16.99 -19.37
C GLU A 242 -28.48 17.57 -20.80
N GLY A 243 -29.66 17.82 -21.37
CA GLY A 243 -29.82 18.51 -22.65
C GLY A 243 -29.77 17.66 -23.91
N GLY A 244 -29.86 16.31 -23.78
CA GLY A 244 -30.00 15.40 -24.92
C GLY A 244 -28.73 15.27 -25.74
N ALA A 245 -27.57 15.10 -25.08
CA ALA A 245 -26.30 14.88 -25.74
C ALA A 245 -26.32 13.62 -26.63
N THR A 246 -25.66 13.68 -27.75
CA THR A 246 -25.52 12.59 -28.74
C THR A 246 -24.03 12.27 -28.97
N VAL A 247 -23.77 11.17 -29.69
CA VAL A 247 -22.39 10.81 -30.09
C VAL A 247 -21.69 11.97 -30.80
N GLU A 248 -22.42 12.69 -31.66
CA GLU A 248 -21.87 13.85 -32.44
C GLU A 248 -21.51 15.02 -31.53
N THR A 249 -22.28 15.28 -30.47
CA THR A 249 -22.03 16.39 -29.55
C THR A 249 -20.87 16.14 -28.60
N VAL A 250 -20.54 14.88 -28.31
CA VAL A 250 -19.43 14.47 -27.46
C VAL A 250 -18.20 13.98 -28.24
N TRP A 251 -18.26 14.06 -29.60
CA TRP A 251 -17.24 13.48 -30.48
C TRP A 251 -15.82 14.02 -30.21
N ASP A 252 -15.68 15.33 -30.12
CA ASP A 252 -14.39 15.95 -29.89
C ASP A 252 -13.84 15.63 -28.52
N MET A 253 -14.71 15.56 -27.49
CA MET A 253 -14.33 15.12 -26.16
C MET A 253 -13.87 13.66 -26.17
N ALA A 254 -14.61 12.77 -26.82
CA ALA A 254 -14.26 11.36 -26.96
C ALA A 254 -12.91 11.18 -27.68
N LYS A 255 -12.69 11.94 -28.77
CA LYS A 255 -11.40 11.96 -29.47
C LYS A 255 -10.25 12.35 -28.54
N TYR A 256 -10.46 13.38 -27.70
CA TYR A 256 -9.49 13.80 -26.69
C TYR A 256 -9.20 12.72 -25.66
N VAL A 257 -10.24 12.04 -25.15
CA VAL A 257 -10.09 10.97 -24.17
C VAL A 257 -9.28 9.80 -24.74
N VAL A 258 -9.59 9.37 -25.98
CA VAL A 258 -8.81 8.33 -26.68
C VAL A 258 -7.33 8.74 -26.80
N ALA A 259 -7.08 9.96 -27.25
CA ALA A 259 -5.72 10.50 -27.39
C ALA A 259 -4.98 10.55 -26.04
N PHE A 260 -5.68 10.95 -24.98
CA PHE A 260 -5.11 11.08 -23.66
C PHE A 260 -4.76 9.71 -23.05
N GLU A 261 -5.62 8.72 -23.22
CA GLU A 261 -5.34 7.34 -22.78
C GLU A 261 -4.11 6.74 -23.50
N GLU A 262 -3.98 6.99 -24.79
CA GLU A 262 -2.79 6.57 -25.56
C GLU A 262 -1.52 7.32 -25.13
N TRP A 263 -1.62 8.61 -24.91
CA TRP A 263 -0.52 9.43 -24.43
C TRP A 263 -0.05 8.98 -23.03
N VAL A 264 -0.97 8.70 -22.11
CA VAL A 264 -0.65 8.17 -20.77
C VAL A 264 0.14 6.87 -20.87
N LYS A 265 -0.28 5.97 -21.76
CA LYS A 265 0.42 4.71 -22.02
C LYS A 265 1.81 4.93 -22.63
N LYS A 266 1.90 5.78 -23.65
CA LYS A 266 3.14 6.10 -24.38
C LYS A 266 4.19 6.74 -23.46
N GLU A 267 3.76 7.65 -22.58
CA GLU A 267 4.64 8.33 -21.64
C GLU A 267 4.91 7.54 -20.37
N ASP A 268 4.32 6.35 -20.23
CA ASP A 268 4.43 5.50 -19.04
C ASP A 268 4.06 6.25 -17.75
N LEU A 269 2.86 6.80 -17.75
CA LEU A 269 2.35 7.60 -16.64
C LEU A 269 1.41 6.78 -15.76
N GLY A 270 1.59 6.86 -14.44
CA GLY A 270 0.65 6.31 -13.47
C GLY A 270 -0.24 7.36 -12.83
N MET A 271 0.13 8.65 -12.96
CA MET A 271 -0.61 9.78 -12.40
C MET A 271 -0.51 10.99 -13.31
N VAL A 272 -1.54 11.83 -13.28
CA VAL A 272 -1.57 13.12 -13.99
C VAL A 272 -2.07 14.20 -13.03
N ALA A 273 -1.35 15.31 -12.97
CA ALA A 273 -1.75 16.53 -12.27
C ALA A 273 -1.70 17.70 -13.23
N SER A 274 -2.67 18.60 -13.14
CA SER A 274 -2.73 19.78 -14.02
C SER A 274 -2.97 21.05 -13.21
N HIS A 275 -2.36 22.15 -13.65
CA HIS A 275 -2.64 23.49 -13.13
C HIS A 275 -3.87 24.07 -13.86
N TYR A 276 -4.85 24.52 -13.10
CA TYR A 276 -6.17 24.95 -13.61
C TYR A 276 -6.13 26.26 -14.40
N ASP A 277 -5.23 27.18 -14.09
CA ASP A 277 -5.10 28.47 -14.75
C ASP A 277 -4.68 28.35 -16.22
N CYS A 278 -3.93 27.32 -16.56
CA CYS A 278 -3.59 27.03 -17.95
C CYS A 278 -4.81 26.71 -18.80
N LEU A 279 -5.86 26.13 -18.21
CA LEU A 279 -7.12 25.86 -18.91
C LEU A 279 -7.89 27.13 -19.27
N LEU A 280 -7.80 28.19 -18.46
CA LEU A 280 -8.46 29.46 -18.70
C LEU A 280 -7.85 30.24 -19.87
N TYR A 281 -6.53 30.15 -20.06
CA TYR A 281 -5.82 30.88 -21.12
C TYR A 281 -5.71 30.12 -22.45
N THR A 282 -5.81 28.81 -22.43
CA THR A 282 -5.60 27.95 -23.60
C THR A 282 -6.87 27.34 -24.16
N SER A 283 -7.97 27.30 -23.40
CA SER A 283 -9.28 26.92 -23.92
C SER A 283 -9.95 28.12 -24.51
N PRO A 284 -10.15 28.20 -25.84
CA PRO A 284 -10.94 29.26 -26.43
C PRO A 284 -12.40 29.04 -26.02
N SER A 285 -12.78 29.61 -24.86
CA SER A 285 -14.18 29.67 -24.48
C SER A 285 -14.96 30.37 -25.57
N PRO A 286 -16.16 29.95 -25.95
CA PRO A 286 -17.04 30.70 -26.83
C PRO A 286 -17.28 32.15 -26.38
N ARG A 287 -17.06 32.45 -25.09
CA ARG A 287 -17.15 33.80 -24.51
C ARG A 287 -15.91 34.66 -24.85
N ASP A 288 -14.74 34.06 -25.02
CA ASP A 288 -13.51 34.81 -25.34
C ASP A 288 -13.43 35.22 -26.80
N ARG A 289 -14.27 34.65 -27.68
CA ARG A 289 -14.42 35.08 -29.10
C ARG A 289 -15.30 36.29 -29.26
N SER A 290 -15.97 36.76 -28.23
CA SER A 290 -16.90 37.90 -28.31
C SER A 290 -16.31 39.23 -27.84
N VAL A 291 -15.02 39.29 -27.53
CA VAL A 291 -14.31 40.50 -27.06
C VAL A 291 -13.09 40.74 -27.95
N SER A 292 -13.33 40.90 -29.25
CA SER A 292 -12.36 41.47 -30.19
C SER A 292 -13.05 42.41 -31.19
#